data_f63ee5aa74f15e7b28a8a734f588b984
#
_entry.id   f63ee5aa74f15e7b28a8a734f588b984
#
_cell.length_a   1.000
_cell.length_b   1.000
_cell.length_c   1.000
_cell.angle_alpha   90.00
_cell.angle_beta   90.00
_cell.angle_gamma   90.00
#
_symmetry.space_group_name_H-M   'P 1'
#
loop_
_entity.id
_entity.type
_entity.pdbx_description
1 polymer ?
#
loop_
_entity_poly.entity_id
_entity_poly.type
_entity_poly.pdbx_seq_one_letter_code
_entity_poly.pdbx_strand_id
1 'polypeptide(L)'
;MEALTYQMYDGKVVLRLRGKICENSEELLTSSLFRDVLWDFIRNLQKRDSRFLNIFPNRQVSEKAVTELIDTFRFLVKLPAELVIKVHEPAKKFLTDKDLIYDFVENLYNYWRSLHRVLICDRTLDEMDRRPYRTFAETVERLMHVVRSTYRDIQENITGTHPRVYRQVSAGVEIGAIALPAPIPYPNGDYAALKNISLIRQIMIYPPMIFNSPSNKRKGIFERVNFNPVRGLHLDPEEWVCYPAKVGDLIIMIYFSMRFFELGFSLCNLFELAESDQILQQPDAVYLYGVPEIPGLSEGHSQTIFYDDEENHMLVAAIPYREEFGYFGYLKNMILTLHNIIAMKRGRLPYHGAYFHIRMRTGKESNVLIIGDTGTGKSETLEALRQIAGDNVEELITIADDMGSLQIGPTGRVLGYGTGIGAFVRLDDLQSGYAWGQIDRTIIMNPDQTNARVVIPITTYDEVMRGYPVDILLYANNYEVVDQDYPIIRRFENAQDALEVFRSGAVMSRGTSNTKGLVHSYFANI
;
A
#
# COMPACT_ATOMS: atom_id res chain seq x y z
N MET A 1 17.28 -13.86 22.35
CA MET A 1 16.22 -13.27 21.52
C MET A 1 15.93 -14.25 20.40
N GLU A 2 14.66 -14.60 20.20
CA GLU A 2 14.28 -15.49 19.10
C GLU A 2 14.65 -14.86 17.77
N ALA A 3 15.15 -15.68 16.85
CA ALA A 3 15.63 -15.22 15.54
C ALA A 3 14.51 -14.71 14.62
N LEU A 4 13.28 -15.16 14.88
CA LEU A 4 12.05 -14.75 14.18
C LEU A 4 10.96 -14.54 15.24
N THR A 5 10.33 -13.38 15.22
CA THR A 5 9.09 -13.11 15.97
C THR A 5 7.95 -12.89 14.99
N TYR A 6 6.71 -13.12 15.42
CA TYR A 6 5.55 -12.91 14.57
C TYR A 6 4.33 -12.46 15.37
N GLN A 7 3.44 -11.76 14.68
CA GLN A 7 2.13 -11.37 15.17
C GLN A 7 1.07 -11.83 14.17
N MET A 8 -0.01 -12.38 14.65
CA MET A 8 -1.16 -12.76 13.84
C MET A 8 -2.34 -11.87 14.19
N TYR A 9 -2.89 -11.22 13.18
CA TYR A 9 -4.14 -10.49 13.24
C TYR A 9 -5.20 -11.25 12.44
N ASP A 10 -6.45 -10.78 12.44
CA ASP A 10 -7.48 -11.38 11.59
C ASP A 10 -7.09 -11.26 10.10
N GLY A 11 -6.84 -12.39 9.46
CA GLY A 11 -6.42 -12.48 8.06
C GLY A 11 -5.00 -11.99 7.75
N LYS A 12 -4.13 -11.72 8.75
CA LYS A 12 -2.80 -11.11 8.55
C LYS A 12 -1.71 -11.76 9.39
N VAL A 13 -0.51 -11.83 8.82
CA VAL A 13 0.70 -12.31 9.50
C VAL A 13 1.84 -11.30 9.30
N VAL A 14 2.35 -10.77 10.40
CA VAL A 14 3.53 -9.91 10.42
C VAL A 14 4.69 -10.70 10.98
N LEU A 15 5.72 -10.87 10.19
CA LEU A 15 6.96 -11.54 10.56
C LEU A 15 8.06 -10.50 10.78
N ARG A 16 8.82 -10.60 11.88
CA ARG A 16 10.00 -9.79 12.13
C ARG A 16 11.24 -10.67 12.22
N LEU A 17 12.17 -10.45 11.32
CA LEU A 17 13.39 -11.23 11.18
C LEU A 17 14.55 -10.52 11.89
N ARG A 18 15.08 -11.17 12.92
CA ARG A 18 16.26 -10.72 13.66
C ARG A 18 17.44 -11.70 13.57
N GLY A 19 17.30 -12.73 12.75
CA GLY A 19 18.27 -13.79 12.56
C GLY A 19 17.97 -14.60 11.31
N LYS A 20 17.98 -15.94 11.43
CA LYS A 20 17.66 -16.84 10.33
C LYS A 20 16.17 -17.10 10.20
N ILE A 21 15.71 -17.24 8.95
CA ILE A 21 14.41 -17.81 8.61
C ILE A 21 14.53 -19.32 8.43
N CYS A 22 13.39 -20.04 8.39
CA CYS A 22 13.36 -21.48 8.10
C CYS A 22 14.07 -21.79 6.76
N GLU A 23 15.05 -22.65 6.79
CA GLU A 23 15.84 -23.02 5.61
C GLU A 23 15.39 -24.35 4.98
N ASN A 24 14.60 -25.14 5.70
CA ASN A 24 14.14 -26.46 5.27
C ASN A 24 12.74 -26.80 5.86
N SER A 25 12.16 -27.87 5.33
CA SER A 25 10.84 -28.35 5.72
C SER A 25 10.73 -28.76 7.20
N GLU A 26 11.81 -29.26 7.79
CA GLU A 26 11.83 -29.65 9.20
C GLU A 26 11.69 -28.43 10.11
N GLU A 27 12.47 -27.39 9.86
CA GLU A 27 12.39 -26.12 10.60
C GLU A 27 11.03 -25.45 10.41
N LEU A 28 10.48 -25.50 9.18
CA LEU A 28 9.15 -24.95 8.90
C LEU A 28 8.07 -25.66 9.73
N LEU A 29 8.00 -26.99 9.65
CA LEU A 29 6.95 -27.78 10.30
C LEU A 29 7.07 -27.80 11.83
N THR A 30 8.25 -27.58 12.40
CA THR A 30 8.48 -27.50 13.85
C THR A 30 8.37 -26.08 14.40
N SER A 31 8.18 -25.06 13.53
CA SER A 31 8.07 -23.67 13.97
C SER A 31 6.76 -23.41 14.73
N SER A 32 6.82 -22.50 15.70
CA SER A 32 5.63 -22.03 16.42
C SER A 32 4.61 -21.39 15.45
N LEU A 33 5.09 -20.63 14.47
CA LEU A 33 4.24 -20.02 13.44
C LEU A 33 3.43 -21.07 12.67
N PHE A 34 4.05 -22.16 12.20
CA PHE A 34 3.33 -23.22 11.48
C PHE A 34 2.23 -23.83 12.36
N ARG A 35 2.56 -24.10 13.64
CA ARG A 35 1.59 -24.63 14.61
C ARG A 35 0.42 -23.66 14.80
N ASP A 36 0.65 -22.38 14.95
CA ASP A 36 -0.40 -21.38 15.17
C ASP A 36 -1.26 -21.19 13.93
N VAL A 37 -0.67 -21.17 12.73
CA VAL A 37 -1.41 -21.15 11.46
C VAL A 37 -2.28 -22.39 11.30
N LEU A 38 -1.75 -23.57 11.63
CA LEU A 38 -2.53 -24.82 11.59
C LEU A 38 -3.70 -24.78 12.57
N TRP A 39 -3.50 -24.30 13.80
CA TRP A 39 -4.55 -24.12 14.78
C TRP A 39 -5.62 -23.12 14.32
N ASP A 40 -5.21 -22.02 13.74
CA ASP A 40 -6.14 -21.01 13.24
C ASP A 40 -6.96 -21.55 12.05
N PHE A 41 -6.33 -22.30 11.16
CA PHE A 41 -7.01 -23.02 10.10
C PHE A 41 -8.04 -24.01 10.67
N ILE A 42 -7.65 -24.84 11.66
CA ILE A 42 -8.57 -25.80 12.30
C ILE A 42 -9.76 -25.08 12.97
N ARG A 43 -9.53 -23.99 13.68
CA ARG A 43 -10.60 -23.16 14.25
C ARG A 43 -11.55 -22.63 13.18
N ASN A 44 -11.01 -22.25 12.03
CA ASN A 44 -11.82 -21.82 10.88
C ASN A 44 -12.68 -22.98 10.32
N LEU A 45 -12.11 -24.18 10.22
CA LEU A 45 -12.85 -25.38 9.84
C LEU A 45 -13.97 -25.73 10.85
N GLN A 46 -13.70 -25.57 12.15
CA GLN A 46 -14.69 -25.81 13.22
C GLN A 46 -15.86 -24.82 13.13
N LYS A 47 -15.57 -23.52 12.92
CA LYS A 47 -16.62 -22.50 12.74
C LYS A 47 -17.57 -22.79 11.58
N ARG A 48 -17.07 -23.45 10.52
CA ARG A 48 -17.82 -23.79 9.30
C ARG A 48 -18.37 -25.21 9.30
N ASP A 49 -18.19 -25.96 10.36
CA ASP A 49 -18.54 -27.41 10.46
C ASP A 49 -18.00 -28.22 9.27
N SER A 50 -16.78 -27.99 8.88
CA SER A 50 -16.18 -28.52 7.65
C SER A 50 -15.97 -30.03 7.70
N ARG A 51 -16.17 -30.72 6.54
CA ARG A 51 -15.87 -32.16 6.37
C ARG A 51 -14.40 -32.50 6.61
N PHE A 52 -13.50 -31.55 6.47
CA PHE A 52 -12.05 -31.76 6.67
C PHE A 52 -11.68 -32.09 8.11
N LEU A 53 -12.56 -31.81 9.07
CA LEU A 53 -12.38 -32.25 10.45
C LEU A 53 -12.45 -33.77 10.62
N ASN A 54 -12.96 -34.51 9.62
CA ASN A 54 -13.03 -35.98 9.65
C ASN A 54 -11.65 -36.65 9.58
N ILE A 55 -10.55 -35.91 9.27
CA ILE A 55 -9.19 -36.46 9.47
C ILE A 55 -8.91 -36.75 10.95
N PHE A 56 -9.61 -36.08 11.88
CA PHE A 56 -9.47 -36.32 13.30
C PHE A 56 -10.55 -37.35 13.74
N PRO A 57 -10.17 -38.40 14.49
CA PRO A 57 -11.13 -39.39 14.98
C PRO A 57 -12.27 -38.72 15.75
N ASN A 58 -13.51 -39.07 15.39
CA ASN A 58 -14.73 -38.49 15.94
C ASN A 58 -14.79 -36.95 15.86
N ARG A 59 -14.03 -36.34 14.92
CA ARG A 59 -13.90 -34.88 14.77
C ARG A 59 -13.34 -34.17 16.03
N GLN A 60 -12.73 -34.94 16.92
CA GLN A 60 -12.12 -34.38 18.15
C GLN A 60 -10.71 -33.90 17.91
N VAL A 61 -10.54 -32.60 18.01
CA VAL A 61 -9.23 -31.93 17.86
C VAL A 61 -8.66 -31.68 19.27
N SER A 62 -7.47 -32.20 19.51
CA SER A 62 -6.71 -31.96 20.75
C SER A 62 -5.27 -31.58 20.42
N GLU A 63 -4.57 -30.96 21.37
CA GLU A 63 -3.15 -30.63 21.24
C GLU A 63 -2.31 -31.85 20.83
N LYS A 64 -2.60 -33.01 21.44
CA LYS A 64 -1.94 -34.26 21.07
C LYS A 64 -2.21 -34.64 19.62
N ALA A 65 -3.47 -34.56 19.15
CA ALA A 65 -3.83 -34.90 17.78
C ALA A 65 -3.17 -33.96 16.76
N VAL A 66 -3.07 -32.67 17.06
CA VAL A 66 -2.37 -31.70 16.20
C VAL A 66 -0.88 -31.96 16.17
N THR A 67 -0.26 -32.28 17.30
CA THR A 67 1.17 -32.66 17.34
C THR A 67 1.43 -33.91 16.51
N GLU A 68 0.61 -34.96 16.64
CA GLU A 68 0.71 -36.19 15.84
C GLU A 68 0.49 -35.94 14.34
N LEU A 69 -0.37 -35.00 13.98
CA LEU A 69 -0.54 -34.56 12.59
C LEU A 69 0.70 -33.86 12.04
N ILE A 70 1.31 -32.95 12.81
CA ILE A 70 2.55 -32.28 12.44
C ILE A 70 3.67 -33.32 12.27
N ASP A 71 3.82 -34.26 13.18
CA ASP A 71 4.81 -35.35 13.06
C ASP A 71 4.53 -36.20 11.82
N THR A 72 3.27 -36.48 11.51
CA THR A 72 2.89 -37.18 10.27
C THR A 72 3.34 -36.41 9.03
N PHE A 73 3.17 -35.07 8.99
CA PHE A 73 3.66 -34.23 7.89
C PHE A 73 5.18 -34.26 7.79
N ARG A 74 5.90 -34.24 8.90
CA ARG A 74 7.38 -34.36 8.92
C ARG A 74 7.88 -35.66 8.29
N PHE A 75 7.19 -36.76 8.50
CA PHE A 75 7.49 -38.02 7.82
C PHE A 75 7.07 -38.00 6.35
N LEU A 76 5.90 -37.45 6.03
CA LEU A 76 5.39 -37.35 4.66
C LEU A 76 6.24 -36.48 3.75
N VAL A 77 6.97 -35.51 4.26
CA VAL A 77 7.97 -34.77 3.44
C VAL A 77 9.06 -35.68 2.87
N LYS A 78 9.35 -36.79 3.55
CA LYS A 78 10.50 -37.65 3.23
C LYS A 78 10.12 -39.04 2.72
N LEU A 79 8.93 -39.51 3.05
CA LEU A 79 8.54 -40.93 2.83
C LEU A 79 7.11 -41.01 2.24
N PRO A 80 6.87 -41.95 1.31
CA PRO A 80 5.52 -42.28 0.86
C PRO A 80 4.59 -42.71 2.01
N ALA A 81 3.31 -42.44 1.90
CA ALA A 81 2.30 -42.72 2.94
C ALA A 81 2.31 -44.17 3.46
N GLU A 82 2.55 -45.18 2.57
CA GLU A 82 2.62 -46.59 2.93
C GLU A 82 3.80 -46.92 3.86
N LEU A 83 4.89 -46.17 3.75
CA LEU A 83 6.06 -46.31 4.64
C LEU A 83 5.86 -45.53 5.94
N VAL A 84 5.24 -44.33 5.86
CA VAL A 84 4.93 -43.51 7.04
C VAL A 84 4.08 -44.28 8.04
N ILE A 85 3.03 -44.97 7.58
CA ILE A 85 2.17 -45.82 8.45
C ILE A 85 2.98 -46.90 9.20
N LYS A 86 4.08 -47.43 8.61
CA LYS A 86 4.89 -48.48 9.22
C LYS A 86 5.86 -47.94 10.27
N VAL A 87 6.36 -46.72 10.09
CA VAL A 87 7.41 -46.13 10.97
C VAL A 87 6.85 -45.18 12.03
N HIS A 88 5.61 -44.67 11.81
CA HIS A 88 4.92 -43.74 12.70
C HIS A 88 3.46 -44.17 12.86
N GLU A 89 3.20 -45.00 13.86
CA GLU A 89 1.86 -45.59 14.09
C GLU A 89 0.72 -44.58 14.16
N PRO A 90 0.88 -43.37 14.82
CA PRO A 90 -0.16 -42.35 14.85
C PRO A 90 -0.63 -41.85 13.47
N ALA A 91 0.20 -41.96 12.43
CA ALA A 91 -0.14 -41.54 11.07
C ALA A 91 -1.28 -42.35 10.46
N LYS A 92 -1.48 -43.60 10.91
CA LYS A 92 -2.51 -44.51 10.38
C LYS A 92 -3.90 -43.87 10.41
N LYS A 93 -4.22 -43.13 11.47
CA LYS A 93 -5.55 -42.49 11.61
C LYS A 93 -5.78 -41.34 10.61
N PHE A 94 -4.71 -40.62 10.24
CA PHE A 94 -4.78 -39.52 9.28
C PHE A 94 -4.72 -40.00 7.83
N LEU A 95 -4.04 -41.12 7.57
CA LEU A 95 -3.78 -41.64 6.23
C LEU A 95 -4.80 -42.76 5.83
N THR A 96 -5.82 -42.98 6.62
CA THR A 96 -6.90 -43.94 6.30
C THR A 96 -7.67 -43.51 5.05
N ASP A 97 -7.96 -42.24 4.91
CA ASP A 97 -8.58 -41.63 3.73
C ASP A 97 -7.56 -40.69 3.08
N LYS A 98 -6.90 -41.19 2.02
CA LYS A 98 -5.84 -40.44 1.32
C LYS A 98 -6.38 -39.19 0.59
N ASP A 99 -7.59 -39.25 0.08
CA ASP A 99 -8.20 -38.14 -0.64
C ASP A 99 -8.56 -37.01 0.35
N LEU A 100 -9.09 -37.39 1.51
CA LEU A 100 -9.45 -36.42 2.54
C LEU A 100 -8.22 -35.68 3.10
N ILE A 101 -7.13 -36.38 3.41
CA ILE A 101 -5.91 -35.75 3.92
C ILE A 101 -5.22 -34.92 2.82
N TYR A 102 -5.26 -35.36 1.57
CA TYR A 102 -4.78 -34.58 0.43
C TYR A 102 -5.51 -33.25 0.32
N ASP A 103 -6.85 -33.29 0.34
CA ASP A 103 -7.70 -32.09 0.32
C ASP A 103 -7.48 -31.20 1.55
N PHE A 104 -7.24 -31.79 2.73
CA PHE A 104 -6.90 -31.02 3.93
C PHE A 104 -5.60 -30.24 3.76
N VAL A 105 -4.54 -30.88 3.24
CA VAL A 105 -3.25 -30.23 2.99
C VAL A 105 -3.37 -29.14 1.93
N GLU A 106 -4.15 -29.37 0.86
CA GLU A 106 -4.44 -28.37 -0.17
C GLU A 106 -5.15 -27.14 0.43
N ASN A 107 -6.14 -27.37 1.29
CA ASN A 107 -6.89 -26.30 1.93
C ASN A 107 -6.06 -25.55 2.98
N LEU A 108 -5.16 -26.23 3.71
CA LEU A 108 -4.20 -25.59 4.62
C LEU A 108 -3.24 -24.68 3.85
N TYR A 109 -2.72 -25.15 2.72
CA TYR A 109 -1.85 -24.34 1.86
C TYR A 109 -2.59 -23.12 1.29
N ASN A 110 -3.84 -23.30 0.84
CA ASN A 110 -4.67 -22.21 0.37
C ASN A 110 -5.06 -21.24 1.50
N TYR A 111 -5.28 -21.75 2.72
CA TYR A 111 -5.49 -20.91 3.90
C TYR A 111 -4.28 -20.02 4.19
N TRP A 112 -3.06 -20.59 4.24
CA TRP A 112 -1.83 -19.81 4.37
C TRP A 112 -1.73 -18.71 3.31
N ARG A 113 -2.05 -19.05 2.05
CA ARG A 113 -2.01 -18.10 0.94
C ARG A 113 -3.11 -17.02 0.99
N SER A 114 -4.21 -17.27 1.67
CA SER A 114 -5.28 -16.28 1.85
C SER A 114 -4.98 -15.24 2.93
N LEU A 115 -3.97 -15.50 3.79
CA LEU A 115 -3.50 -14.51 4.75
C LEU A 115 -2.63 -13.46 4.06
N HIS A 116 -2.77 -12.20 4.45
CA HIS A 116 -1.80 -11.16 4.05
C HIS A 116 -0.55 -11.27 4.91
N ARG A 117 0.63 -11.25 4.26
CA ARG A 117 1.89 -11.63 4.89
C ARG A 117 2.98 -10.62 4.58
N VAL A 118 3.58 -10.07 5.63
CA VAL A 118 4.75 -9.18 5.53
C VAL A 118 5.92 -9.71 6.35
N LEU A 119 7.12 -9.59 5.82
CA LEU A 119 8.38 -9.87 6.51
C LEU A 119 9.18 -8.59 6.66
N ILE A 120 9.45 -8.19 7.90
CA ILE A 120 10.26 -7.02 8.23
C ILE A 120 11.60 -7.49 8.78
N CYS A 121 12.69 -7.03 8.20
CA CYS A 121 14.02 -7.19 8.73
C CYS A 121 14.41 -5.94 9.54
N ASP A 122 14.53 -6.10 10.86
CA ASP A 122 14.86 -5.03 11.81
C ASP A 122 16.38 -4.86 12.03
N ARG A 123 17.20 -5.71 11.39
CA ARG A 123 18.66 -5.67 11.52
C ARG A 123 19.32 -5.74 10.16
N THR A 124 20.48 -5.12 10.05
CA THR A 124 21.46 -5.47 9.03
C THR A 124 21.89 -6.92 9.29
N LEU A 125 21.67 -7.80 8.33
CA LEU A 125 21.87 -9.25 8.49
C LEU A 125 23.31 -9.63 8.84
N ASP A 126 24.28 -8.79 8.48
CA ASP A 126 25.67 -8.90 8.88
C ASP A 126 26.36 -7.53 8.69
N GLU A 127 27.12 -7.06 9.67
CA GLU A 127 27.97 -5.87 9.54
C GLU A 127 29.03 -6.03 8.42
N MET A 128 29.37 -7.27 8.10
CA MET A 128 30.29 -7.64 7.02
C MET A 128 29.62 -7.82 5.67
N ASP A 129 28.28 -7.88 5.62
CA ASP A 129 27.54 -8.04 4.35
C ASP A 129 27.49 -6.70 3.61
N ARG A 130 28.30 -6.61 2.55
CA ARG A 130 28.29 -5.45 1.64
C ARG A 130 27.07 -5.43 0.70
N ARG A 131 26.15 -6.43 0.79
CA ARG A 131 24.99 -6.60 -0.07
C ARG A 131 23.73 -7.00 0.73
N PRO A 132 23.37 -6.27 1.81
CA PRO A 132 22.29 -6.69 2.70
C PRO A 132 20.97 -6.91 1.96
N TYR A 133 20.71 -6.16 0.89
CA TYR A 133 19.50 -6.28 0.08
C TYR A 133 19.41 -7.59 -0.69
N ARG A 134 20.51 -8.08 -1.25
CA ARG A 134 20.53 -9.37 -1.97
C ARG A 134 20.28 -10.52 -1.02
N THR A 135 20.96 -10.52 0.12
CA THR A 135 20.81 -11.56 1.14
C THR A 135 19.38 -11.59 1.68
N PHE A 136 18.77 -10.42 1.88
CA PHE A 136 17.38 -10.35 2.29
C PHE A 136 16.42 -10.85 1.21
N ALA A 137 16.59 -10.46 -0.05
CA ALA A 137 15.80 -10.96 -1.19
C ALA A 137 15.90 -12.49 -1.31
N GLU A 138 17.12 -13.04 -1.27
CA GLU A 138 17.35 -14.49 -1.29
C GLU A 138 16.67 -15.20 -0.11
N THR A 139 16.67 -14.58 1.08
CA THR A 139 16.00 -15.11 2.27
C THR A 139 14.48 -15.20 2.07
N VAL A 140 13.86 -14.17 1.51
CA VAL A 140 12.41 -14.14 1.22
C VAL A 140 12.04 -15.16 0.15
N GLU A 141 12.84 -15.27 -0.91
CA GLU A 141 12.64 -16.26 -1.97
C GLU A 141 12.83 -17.69 -1.47
N ARG A 142 13.80 -17.91 -0.58
CA ARG A 142 14.03 -19.21 0.06
C ARG A 142 12.82 -19.63 0.91
N LEU A 143 12.26 -18.73 1.71
CA LEU A 143 11.03 -19.00 2.46
C LEU A 143 9.90 -19.46 1.54
N MET A 144 9.68 -18.74 0.43
CA MET A 144 8.68 -19.10 -0.56
C MET A 144 8.93 -20.49 -1.16
N HIS A 145 10.19 -20.82 -1.43
CA HIS A 145 10.58 -22.13 -1.94
C HIS A 145 10.32 -23.23 -0.89
N VAL A 146 10.74 -23.05 0.36
CA VAL A 146 10.56 -24.03 1.44
C VAL A 146 9.08 -24.33 1.68
N VAL A 147 8.24 -23.30 1.78
CA VAL A 147 6.77 -23.49 1.97
C VAL A 147 6.19 -24.29 0.81
N ARG A 148 6.55 -23.97 -0.42
CA ARG A 148 6.01 -24.62 -1.62
C ARG A 148 6.51 -26.05 -1.77
N SER A 149 7.79 -26.33 -1.53
CA SER A 149 8.34 -27.67 -1.60
C SER A 149 7.75 -28.58 -0.52
N THR A 150 7.69 -28.09 0.73
CA THR A 150 7.07 -28.84 1.84
C THR A 150 5.65 -29.28 1.52
N TYR A 151 4.82 -28.36 1.02
CA TYR A 151 3.46 -28.65 0.60
C TYR A 151 3.40 -29.74 -0.48
N ARG A 152 4.23 -29.63 -1.52
CA ARG A 152 4.27 -30.58 -2.65
C ARG A 152 4.77 -31.93 -2.24
N ASP A 153 5.86 -32.01 -1.48
CA ASP A 153 6.43 -33.26 -1.02
C ASP A 153 5.41 -34.06 -0.19
N ILE A 154 4.64 -33.38 0.68
CA ILE A 154 3.58 -34.02 1.44
C ILE A 154 2.49 -34.57 0.51
N GLN A 155 1.99 -33.76 -0.45
CA GLN A 155 0.94 -34.20 -1.37
C GLN A 155 1.37 -35.34 -2.28
N GLU A 156 2.56 -35.26 -2.86
CA GLU A 156 3.09 -36.28 -3.74
C GLU A 156 3.32 -37.60 -3.00
N ASN A 157 3.78 -37.54 -1.75
CA ASN A 157 3.95 -38.73 -0.91
C ASN A 157 2.63 -39.32 -0.37
N ILE A 158 1.55 -38.54 -0.30
CA ILE A 158 0.20 -39.07 -0.01
C ILE A 158 -0.34 -39.85 -1.22
N THR A 159 -0.24 -39.28 -2.41
CA THR A 159 -0.86 -39.85 -3.62
C THR A 159 0.04 -40.86 -4.36
N GLY A 160 1.34 -40.74 -4.22
CA GLY A 160 2.34 -41.48 -5.01
C GLY A 160 2.44 -41.01 -6.48
N THR A 161 1.87 -39.83 -6.79
CA THR A 161 1.84 -39.27 -8.15
C THR A 161 2.25 -37.81 -8.17
N HIS A 162 2.75 -37.35 -9.34
CA HIS A 162 3.12 -35.96 -9.55
C HIS A 162 2.08 -35.25 -10.41
N PRO A 163 1.69 -34.00 -10.06
CA PRO A 163 0.86 -33.18 -10.94
C PRO A 163 1.56 -32.94 -12.28
N ARG A 164 0.80 -32.96 -13.38
CA ARG A 164 1.35 -32.65 -14.71
C ARG A 164 1.52 -31.15 -14.96
N VAL A 165 0.82 -30.32 -14.20
CA VAL A 165 0.88 -28.87 -14.29
C VAL A 165 1.09 -28.27 -12.91
N TYR A 166 2.21 -27.57 -12.73
CA TYR A 166 2.51 -26.83 -11.52
C TYR A 166 2.29 -25.33 -11.75
N ARG A 167 1.44 -24.72 -10.95
CA ARG A 167 1.27 -23.26 -10.90
C ARG A 167 2.16 -22.70 -9.81
N GLN A 168 3.15 -21.89 -10.18
CA GLN A 168 4.11 -21.26 -9.27
C GLN A 168 3.50 -20.00 -8.62
N VAL A 169 2.46 -20.20 -7.81
CA VAL A 169 1.80 -19.11 -7.09
C VAL A 169 2.64 -18.67 -5.88
N SER A 170 2.48 -17.42 -5.45
CA SER A 170 3.16 -16.89 -4.28
C SER A 170 2.78 -17.68 -3.02
N ALA A 171 3.79 -18.19 -2.31
CA ALA A 171 3.63 -19.02 -1.11
C ALA A 171 4.45 -18.52 0.09
N GLY A 172 5.32 -17.51 -0.12
CA GLY A 172 6.06 -16.81 0.92
C GLY A 172 5.28 -15.61 1.45
N VAL A 173 5.98 -14.49 1.61
CA VAL A 173 5.35 -13.21 1.96
C VAL A 173 5.01 -12.40 0.71
N GLU A 174 4.06 -11.49 0.84
CA GLU A 174 3.67 -10.57 -0.24
C GLU A 174 4.54 -9.31 -0.24
N ILE A 175 5.03 -8.95 0.94
CA ILE A 175 5.89 -7.78 1.15
C ILE A 175 7.10 -8.18 1.98
N GLY A 176 8.29 -7.83 1.50
CA GLY A 176 9.52 -7.84 2.28
C GLY A 176 9.98 -6.40 2.53
N ALA A 177 10.35 -6.06 3.75
CA ALA A 177 10.86 -4.73 4.07
C ALA A 177 12.09 -4.79 4.96
N ILE A 178 13.05 -3.90 4.71
CA ILE A 178 14.13 -3.59 5.64
C ILE A 178 13.74 -2.32 6.38
N ALA A 179 13.60 -2.39 7.70
CA ALA A 179 13.26 -1.26 8.55
C ALA A 179 14.26 -1.12 9.68
N LEU A 180 14.93 0.02 9.77
CA LEU A 180 16.02 0.27 10.71
C LEU A 180 15.74 1.55 11.52
N PRO A 181 16.07 1.59 12.82
CA PRO A 181 16.04 2.83 13.58
C PRO A 181 16.94 3.90 12.96
N ALA A 182 16.56 5.17 13.11
CA ALA A 182 17.40 6.30 12.74
C ALA A 182 17.26 7.44 13.76
N PRO A 183 18.33 8.22 13.99
CA PRO A 183 18.30 9.35 14.88
C PRO A 183 17.68 10.57 14.18
N ILE A 184 16.36 10.56 14.02
CA ILE A 184 15.64 11.70 13.42
C ILE A 184 15.72 12.88 14.40
N PRO A 185 16.05 14.09 13.92
CA PRO A 185 16.17 15.27 14.78
C PRO A 185 14.80 15.88 15.12
N TYR A 186 13.95 15.08 15.78
CA TYR A 186 12.70 15.60 16.29
C TYR A 186 12.94 16.61 17.43
N PRO A 187 12.08 17.64 17.51
CA PRO A 187 12.05 18.51 18.67
C PRO A 187 11.96 17.72 19.98
N ASN A 188 12.55 18.23 21.05
CA ASN A 188 12.48 17.59 22.36
C ASN A 188 11.04 17.70 22.91
N GLY A 189 10.64 16.69 23.70
CA GLY A 189 9.33 16.67 24.36
C GLY A 189 8.31 15.76 23.67
N ASP A 190 7.29 16.32 23.05
CA ASP A 190 6.11 15.60 22.54
C ASP A 190 6.41 14.46 21.56
N TYR A 191 7.47 14.59 20.77
CA TYR A 191 7.84 13.61 19.72
C TYR A 191 8.67 12.41 20.20
N ALA A 192 8.90 12.27 21.51
CA ALA A 192 9.74 11.21 22.06
C ALA A 192 9.22 9.79 21.72
N ALA A 193 7.90 9.62 21.60
CA ALA A 193 7.27 8.34 21.26
C ALA A 193 7.67 7.81 19.88
N LEU A 194 8.10 8.68 18.96
CA LEU A 194 8.45 8.32 17.57
C LEU A 194 9.89 7.83 17.40
N LYS A 195 10.78 8.13 18.38
CA LYS A 195 12.24 7.92 18.23
C LYS A 195 12.65 6.45 18.12
N ASN A 196 11.84 5.53 18.65
CA ASN A 196 12.17 4.10 18.67
C ASN A 196 11.51 3.29 17.54
N ILE A 197 10.71 3.95 16.71
CA ILE A 197 10.03 3.28 15.59
C ILE A 197 11.01 3.11 14.43
N SER A 198 11.12 1.89 13.91
CA SER A 198 11.98 1.59 12.76
C SER A 198 11.45 2.23 11.48
N LEU A 199 12.38 2.80 10.69
CA LEU A 199 12.10 3.44 9.42
C LEU A 199 12.34 2.47 8.28
N ILE A 200 11.38 2.35 7.39
CA ILE A 200 11.51 1.57 6.15
C ILE A 200 12.62 2.19 5.29
N ARG A 201 13.58 1.32 4.89
CA ARG A 201 14.71 1.68 4.03
C ARG A 201 14.59 1.08 2.64
N GLN A 202 13.92 -0.07 2.56
CA GLN A 202 13.69 -0.78 1.32
C GLN A 202 12.42 -1.60 1.43
N ILE A 203 11.72 -1.72 0.30
CA ILE A 203 10.53 -2.54 0.13
C ILE A 203 10.71 -3.44 -1.08
N MET A 204 10.29 -4.70 -0.94
CA MET A 204 10.12 -5.64 -2.04
C MET A 204 8.67 -6.10 -2.05
N ILE A 205 7.99 -5.91 -3.17
CA ILE A 205 6.63 -6.38 -3.39
C ILE A 205 6.68 -7.58 -4.33
N TYR A 206 5.99 -8.65 -3.94
CA TYR A 206 5.86 -9.87 -4.73
C TYR A 206 4.47 -9.91 -5.37
N PRO A 207 4.34 -9.47 -6.63
CA PRO A 207 3.07 -9.42 -7.34
C PRO A 207 2.46 -10.81 -7.58
N PRO A 208 1.13 -10.88 -7.73
CA PRO A 208 0.17 -9.78 -7.61
C PRO A 208 -0.13 -9.46 -6.15
N MET A 209 -0.15 -8.16 -5.78
CA MET A 209 -0.64 -7.72 -4.47
C MET A 209 -2.09 -7.27 -4.60
N ILE A 210 -2.99 -8.07 -4.06
CA ILE A 210 -4.45 -7.86 -4.15
C ILE A 210 -5.04 -8.07 -2.75
N PHE A 211 -5.75 -7.08 -2.25
CA PHE A 211 -6.37 -7.20 -0.92
C PHE A 211 -7.70 -6.43 -0.80
N ASN A 212 -8.50 -6.83 0.18
CA ASN A 212 -9.70 -6.12 0.57
C ASN A 212 -9.42 -5.28 1.81
N SER A 213 -9.47 -3.96 1.66
CA SER A 213 -9.40 -3.05 2.79
C SER A 213 -10.75 -2.99 3.51
N PRO A 214 -10.77 -2.72 4.83
CA PRO A 214 -12.00 -2.68 5.63
C PRO A 214 -13.04 -1.69 5.11
N SER A 215 -12.60 -0.61 4.48
CA SER A 215 -13.46 0.41 3.86
C SER A 215 -12.98 0.72 2.44
N ASN A 216 -13.89 1.20 1.57
CA ASN A 216 -13.59 1.58 0.19
C ASN A 216 -14.01 3.03 -0.13
N LYS A 217 -14.32 3.84 0.89
CA LYS A 217 -14.69 5.25 0.72
C LYS A 217 -14.27 6.08 1.91
N ARG A 218 -14.05 7.37 1.66
CA ARG A 218 -13.77 8.38 2.68
C ARG A 218 -15.05 9.13 3.06
N LYS A 219 -15.19 9.42 4.35
CA LYS A 219 -16.25 10.29 4.89
C LYS A 219 -15.62 11.35 5.80
N GLY A 220 -16.26 12.50 5.92
CA GLY A 220 -15.80 13.58 6.80
C GLY A 220 -14.68 14.43 6.21
N ILE A 221 -14.18 15.33 7.02
CA ILE A 221 -13.16 16.33 6.72
C ILE A 221 -11.91 16.10 7.57
N PHE A 222 -10.78 16.64 7.13
CA PHE A 222 -9.57 16.74 7.95
C PHE A 222 -9.65 18.04 8.74
N GLU A 223 -9.76 17.93 10.07
CA GLU A 223 -9.98 19.06 10.96
C GLU A 223 -8.66 19.56 11.55
N ARG A 224 -8.43 20.89 11.49
CA ARG A 224 -7.32 21.52 12.20
C ARG A 224 -7.67 21.62 13.69
N VAL A 225 -6.78 21.07 14.54
CA VAL A 225 -6.90 21.15 15.99
C VAL A 225 -5.80 22.06 16.58
N ASN A 226 -5.97 22.44 17.85
CA ASN A 226 -5.06 23.33 18.58
C ASN A 226 -4.16 22.60 19.58
N PHE A 227 -4.05 21.28 19.47
CA PHE A 227 -3.19 20.44 20.32
C PHE A 227 -2.38 19.46 19.47
N ASN A 228 -1.19 19.10 19.95
CA ASN A 228 -0.33 18.14 19.27
C ASN A 228 -0.81 16.70 19.54
N PRO A 229 -1.28 15.95 18.51
CA PRO A 229 -1.80 14.60 18.68
C PRO A 229 -0.74 13.54 19.01
N VAL A 230 0.55 13.88 18.99
CA VAL A 230 1.65 13.00 19.41
C VAL A 230 1.86 13.06 20.93
N ARG A 231 1.45 14.15 21.57
CA ARG A 231 1.67 14.36 23.00
C ARG A 231 1.00 13.26 23.83
N GLY A 232 1.79 12.55 24.61
CA GLY A 232 1.30 11.49 25.49
C GLY A 232 1.00 10.16 24.81
N LEU A 233 1.31 10.01 23.50
CA LEU A 233 1.21 8.72 22.83
C LEU A 233 2.28 7.74 23.32
N HIS A 234 1.88 6.47 23.40
CA HIS A 234 2.77 5.34 23.56
C HIS A 234 2.58 4.41 22.36
N LEU A 235 3.64 4.26 21.56
CA LEU A 235 3.64 3.40 20.39
C LEU A 235 4.60 2.22 20.64
N ASP A 236 4.09 1.00 20.49
CA ASP A 236 4.91 -0.20 20.55
C ASP A 236 5.75 -0.32 19.27
N PRO A 237 7.10 -0.30 19.33
CA PRO A 237 7.95 -0.47 18.16
C PRO A 237 7.71 -1.78 17.39
N GLU A 238 7.16 -2.81 18.02
CA GLU A 238 6.81 -4.08 17.36
C GLU A 238 5.54 -3.96 16.52
N GLU A 239 4.64 -3.03 16.85
CA GLU A 239 3.38 -2.82 16.13
C GLU A 239 3.40 -1.66 15.14
N TRP A 240 4.52 -0.93 15.05
CA TRP A 240 4.63 0.28 14.22
C TRP A 240 5.86 0.26 13.33
N VAL A 241 5.72 0.89 12.17
CA VAL A 241 6.84 1.25 11.29
C VAL A 241 6.59 2.63 10.70
N CYS A 242 7.67 3.27 10.22
CA CYS A 242 7.59 4.56 9.56
C CYS A 242 7.97 4.43 8.08
N TYR A 243 7.14 5.00 7.21
CA TYR A 243 7.43 5.22 5.81
C TYR A 243 7.88 6.67 5.62
N PRO A 244 9.17 6.95 5.43
CA PRO A 244 9.65 8.30 5.12
C PRO A 244 9.41 8.62 3.64
N ALA A 245 8.36 9.40 3.35
CA ALA A 245 7.91 9.69 1.99
C ALA A 245 8.51 10.99 1.45
N LYS A 246 8.96 10.95 0.17
CA LYS A 246 9.17 12.15 -0.64
C LYS A 246 7.83 12.57 -1.27
N VAL A 247 7.31 13.71 -0.88
CA VAL A 247 6.02 14.27 -1.36
C VAL A 247 6.29 15.64 -1.98
N GLY A 248 6.46 15.68 -3.29
CA GLY A 248 7.13 16.84 -3.91
C GLY A 248 8.52 17.00 -3.32
N ASP A 249 8.87 18.21 -2.90
CA ASP A 249 10.14 18.53 -2.21
C ASP A 249 10.09 18.34 -0.68
N LEU A 250 8.96 17.82 -0.14
CA LEU A 250 8.77 17.65 1.28
C LEU A 250 9.14 16.23 1.73
N ILE A 251 9.62 16.12 2.97
CA ILE A 251 9.77 14.85 3.66
C ILE A 251 8.67 14.71 4.71
N ILE A 252 7.79 13.74 4.49
CA ILE A 252 6.69 13.42 5.41
C ILE A 252 6.95 12.05 6.03
N MET A 253 7.04 12.03 7.37
CA MET A 253 7.24 10.80 8.12
C MET A 253 5.90 10.17 8.45
N ILE A 254 5.56 9.07 7.77
CA ILE A 254 4.27 8.41 7.87
C ILE A 254 4.42 7.18 8.76
N TYR A 255 4.00 7.31 10.01
CA TYR A 255 3.96 6.21 10.96
C TYR A 255 2.63 5.47 10.82
N PHE A 256 2.66 4.18 10.57
CA PHE A 256 1.44 3.39 10.48
C PHE A 256 1.49 2.12 11.33
N SER A 257 0.33 1.78 11.89
CA SER A 257 0.15 0.53 12.62
C SER A 257 0.26 -0.67 11.67
N MET A 258 0.91 -1.74 12.12
CA MET A 258 1.02 -2.99 11.37
C MET A 258 -0.34 -3.65 11.09
N ARG A 259 -1.39 -3.23 11.75
CA ARG A 259 -2.77 -3.64 11.44
C ARG A 259 -3.26 -3.09 10.10
N PHE A 260 -2.65 -2.02 9.59
CA PHE A 260 -2.90 -1.40 8.28
C PHE A 260 -1.71 -1.53 7.33
N PHE A 261 -0.88 -2.56 7.49
CA PHE A 261 0.38 -2.65 6.76
C PHE A 261 0.17 -2.68 5.23
N GLU A 262 -0.88 -3.32 4.72
CA GLU A 262 -1.15 -3.37 3.28
C GLU A 262 -1.32 -1.96 2.71
N LEU A 263 -2.06 -1.10 3.43
CA LEU A 263 -2.27 0.30 3.04
C LEU A 263 -0.97 1.10 3.17
N GLY A 264 -0.24 0.93 4.29
CA GLY A 264 1.02 1.63 4.53
C GLY A 264 2.09 1.30 3.49
N PHE A 265 2.30 0.02 3.19
CA PHE A 265 3.26 -0.40 2.16
C PHE A 265 2.83 -0.05 0.74
N SER A 266 1.53 0.13 0.48
CA SER A 266 1.04 0.58 -0.83
C SER A 266 1.51 1.99 -1.21
N LEU A 267 2.00 2.77 -0.25
CA LEU A 267 2.59 4.09 -0.49
C LEU A 267 3.79 4.03 -1.45
N CYS A 268 4.50 2.89 -1.54
CA CYS A 268 5.67 2.76 -2.42
C CYS A 268 5.36 2.91 -3.92
N ASN A 269 4.11 2.66 -4.32
CA ASN A 269 3.66 2.92 -5.68
C ASN A 269 3.22 4.38 -5.89
N LEU A 270 3.12 5.18 -4.82
CA LEU A 270 2.63 6.55 -4.91
C LEU A 270 3.69 7.59 -4.58
N PHE A 271 4.57 7.30 -3.62
CA PHE A 271 5.64 8.20 -3.18
C PHE A 271 6.95 7.45 -3.02
N GLU A 272 8.06 8.00 -3.47
CA GLU A 272 9.37 7.40 -3.20
C GLU A 272 9.77 7.50 -1.73
N LEU A 273 10.60 6.55 -1.28
CA LEU A 273 11.26 6.63 0.01
C LEU A 273 12.31 7.74 0.04
N ALA A 274 12.39 8.46 1.15
CA ALA A 274 13.42 9.44 1.37
C ALA A 274 14.80 8.78 1.50
N GLU A 275 15.83 9.47 0.98
CA GLU A 275 17.22 9.07 1.09
C GLU A 275 17.75 9.19 2.52
N SER A 276 18.85 8.51 2.81
CA SER A 276 19.40 8.46 4.17
C SER A 276 19.81 9.82 4.72
N ASP A 277 20.33 10.72 3.89
CA ASP A 277 20.69 12.09 4.26
C ASP A 277 19.46 12.99 4.49
N GLN A 278 18.37 12.76 3.74
CA GLN A 278 17.10 13.46 3.93
C GLN A 278 16.42 13.07 5.25
N ILE A 279 16.48 11.80 5.61
CA ILE A 279 15.91 11.29 6.88
C ILE A 279 16.62 11.87 8.10
N LEU A 280 17.90 12.23 7.98
CA LEU A 280 18.67 12.84 9.06
C LEU A 280 18.40 14.35 9.22
N GLN A 281 17.48 14.90 8.45
CA GLN A 281 17.00 16.28 8.60
C GLN A 281 15.64 16.29 9.32
N GLN A 282 15.27 17.44 9.88
CA GLN A 282 13.94 17.60 10.46
C GLN A 282 12.89 17.44 9.35
N PRO A 283 11.88 16.57 9.51
CA PRO A 283 10.84 16.41 8.51
C PRO A 283 9.90 17.62 8.46
N ASP A 284 9.26 17.81 7.31
CA ASP A 284 8.25 18.85 7.12
C ASP A 284 6.93 18.51 7.81
N ALA A 285 6.62 17.22 7.91
CA ALA A 285 5.42 16.75 8.60
C ALA A 285 5.58 15.34 9.17
N VAL A 286 4.73 15.04 10.16
CA VAL A 286 4.54 13.72 10.77
C VAL A 286 3.08 13.32 10.59
N TYR A 287 2.85 12.09 10.17
CA TYR A 287 1.51 11.53 10.06
C TYR A 287 1.41 10.18 10.76
N LEU A 288 0.47 10.06 11.68
CA LEU A 288 0.19 8.85 12.45
C LEU A 288 -1.09 8.20 11.94
N TYR A 289 -0.99 7.02 11.35
CA TYR A 289 -2.11 6.29 10.75
C TYR A 289 -2.41 5.00 11.50
N GLY A 290 -3.57 4.95 12.15
CA GLY A 290 -4.02 3.80 12.93
C GLY A 290 -3.62 3.86 14.41
N VAL A 291 -3.62 5.06 15.03
CA VAL A 291 -3.40 5.17 16.49
C VAL A 291 -4.58 4.55 17.25
N PRO A 292 -4.34 3.84 18.36
CA PRO A 292 -5.44 3.24 19.14
C PRO A 292 -6.42 4.30 19.65
N GLU A 293 -5.91 5.40 20.14
CA GLU A 293 -6.66 6.55 20.66
C GLU A 293 -5.81 7.81 20.46
N ILE A 294 -6.44 8.92 20.08
CA ILE A 294 -5.76 10.21 19.92
C ILE A 294 -5.93 10.98 21.25
N PRO A 295 -4.83 11.22 22.00
CA PRO A 295 -4.90 11.96 23.25
C PRO A 295 -5.43 13.39 23.03
N GLY A 296 -6.35 13.84 23.90
CA GLY A 296 -6.94 15.18 23.81
C GLY A 296 -8.07 15.35 22.82
N LEU A 297 -8.42 14.30 22.05
CA LEU A 297 -9.56 14.34 21.15
C LEU A 297 -10.86 14.22 21.96
N SER A 298 -11.69 15.27 21.93
CA SER A 298 -13.00 15.30 22.62
C SER A 298 -14.13 14.92 21.68
N GLU A 299 -15.28 14.53 22.25
CA GLU A 299 -16.53 14.35 21.50
C GLU A 299 -16.91 15.63 20.76
N GLY A 300 -17.19 15.50 19.46
CA GLY A 300 -17.56 16.62 18.59
C GLY A 300 -16.50 17.03 17.57
N HIS A 301 -15.24 16.63 17.76
CA HIS A 301 -14.21 16.80 16.73
C HIS A 301 -14.26 15.69 15.67
N SER A 302 -13.79 16.01 14.46
CA SER A 302 -13.48 14.99 13.45
C SER A 302 -12.46 14.01 14.03
N GLN A 303 -12.57 12.73 13.64
CA GLN A 303 -11.59 11.72 14.04
C GLN A 303 -10.32 11.77 13.18
N THR A 304 -10.35 12.55 12.11
CA THR A 304 -9.23 12.75 11.17
C THR A 304 -8.71 14.17 11.32
N ILE A 305 -7.62 14.33 12.03
CA ILE A 305 -7.15 15.63 12.49
C ILE A 305 -5.74 15.95 12.05
N PHE A 306 -5.43 17.24 11.97
CA PHE A 306 -4.05 17.73 11.86
C PHE A 306 -3.82 18.94 12.78
N TYR A 307 -2.57 19.10 13.18
CA TYR A 307 -2.07 20.18 14.02
C TYR A 307 -0.93 20.91 13.32
N ASP A 308 -0.92 22.21 13.43
CA ASP A 308 0.13 23.08 12.89
C ASP A 308 1.08 23.46 14.03
N ASP A 309 2.19 22.76 14.13
CA ASP A 309 3.25 23.07 15.09
C ASP A 309 4.12 24.22 14.54
N GLU A 310 3.58 25.44 14.68
CA GLU A 310 4.21 26.66 14.17
C GLU A 310 5.59 26.92 14.82
N GLU A 311 5.77 26.54 16.09
CA GLU A 311 7.02 26.69 16.82
C GLU A 311 8.14 25.84 16.22
N ASN A 312 7.79 24.62 15.80
CA ASN A 312 8.73 23.68 15.21
C ASN A 312 8.68 23.63 13.69
N HIS A 313 7.88 24.50 13.05
CA HIS A 313 7.68 24.55 11.59
C HIS A 313 7.28 23.21 10.97
N MET A 314 6.44 22.43 11.63
CA MET A 314 6.08 21.07 11.25
C MET A 314 4.57 20.86 11.36
N LEU A 315 3.98 20.14 10.41
CA LEU A 315 2.60 19.67 10.53
C LEU A 315 2.55 18.28 11.15
N VAL A 316 1.51 18.03 11.94
CA VAL A 316 1.30 16.73 12.59
C VAL A 316 -0.13 16.28 12.33
N ALA A 317 -0.32 15.08 11.78
CA ALA A 317 -1.64 14.52 11.55
C ALA A 317 -1.82 13.18 12.28
N ALA A 318 -3.07 12.86 12.63
CA ALA A 318 -3.41 11.59 13.23
C ALA A 318 -4.77 11.08 12.77
N ILE A 319 -4.86 9.77 12.56
CA ILE A 319 -6.10 9.04 12.27
C ILE A 319 -6.12 7.79 13.18
N PRO A 320 -7.25 7.52 13.87
CA PRO A 320 -7.33 6.39 14.78
C PRO A 320 -7.47 5.05 14.04
N TYR A 321 -7.15 3.97 14.74
CA TYR A 321 -7.40 2.61 14.27
C TYR A 321 -8.89 2.27 14.41
N ARG A 322 -9.61 2.36 13.29
CA ARG A 322 -10.99 1.89 13.14
C ARG A 322 -11.20 1.37 11.72
N GLU A 323 -12.08 0.41 11.55
CA GLU A 323 -12.38 -0.19 10.23
C GLU A 323 -12.81 0.85 9.19
N GLU A 324 -13.59 1.86 9.60
CA GLU A 324 -14.05 2.93 8.71
C GLU A 324 -12.91 3.76 8.10
N PHE A 325 -11.75 3.83 8.77
CA PHE A 325 -10.54 4.52 8.29
C PHE A 325 -9.58 3.59 7.54
N GLY A 326 -9.87 2.30 7.49
CA GLY A 326 -9.10 1.31 6.74
C GLY A 326 -9.30 1.44 5.21
N TYR A 327 -9.05 2.63 4.66
CA TYR A 327 -9.14 2.94 3.24
C TYR A 327 -7.96 3.82 2.81
N PHE A 328 -7.31 3.43 1.72
CA PHE A 328 -6.11 4.12 1.22
C PHE A 328 -6.35 5.61 0.94
N GLY A 329 -7.58 5.98 0.59
CA GLY A 329 -7.96 7.38 0.39
C GLY A 329 -7.76 8.25 1.64
N TYR A 330 -7.91 7.73 2.87
CA TYR A 330 -7.59 8.47 4.08
C TYR A 330 -6.08 8.69 4.20
N LEU A 331 -5.29 7.65 3.95
CA LEU A 331 -3.84 7.72 4.02
C LEU A 331 -3.27 8.70 2.99
N LYS A 332 -3.62 8.52 1.72
CA LYS A 332 -3.17 9.37 0.61
C LYS A 332 -3.60 10.83 0.79
N ASN A 333 -4.88 11.06 1.05
CA ASN A 333 -5.41 12.42 1.03
C ASN A 333 -4.93 13.27 2.21
N MET A 334 -4.67 12.67 3.39
CA MET A 334 -4.04 13.41 4.48
C MET A 334 -2.61 13.84 4.11
N ILE A 335 -1.82 12.96 3.49
CA ILE A 335 -0.46 13.28 3.01
C ILE A 335 -0.51 14.48 2.06
N LEU A 336 -1.44 14.46 1.10
CA LEU A 336 -1.61 15.55 0.14
C LEU A 336 -2.15 16.83 0.78
N THR A 337 -3.01 16.72 1.81
CA THR A 337 -3.46 17.87 2.60
C THR A 337 -2.27 18.55 3.30
N LEU A 338 -1.41 17.77 3.97
CA LEU A 338 -0.21 18.28 4.61
C LEU A 338 0.72 18.96 3.61
N HIS A 339 0.95 18.32 2.44
CA HIS A 339 1.72 18.95 1.35
C HIS A 339 1.13 20.29 0.92
N ASN A 340 -0.18 20.36 0.68
CA ASN A 340 -0.82 21.57 0.19
C ASN A 340 -0.72 22.72 1.19
N ILE A 341 -0.90 22.44 2.49
CA ILE A 341 -0.78 23.45 3.55
C ILE A 341 0.65 24.01 3.58
N ILE A 342 1.66 23.13 3.54
CA ILE A 342 3.06 23.55 3.56
C ILE A 342 3.42 24.30 2.28
N ALA A 343 2.96 23.84 1.12
CA ALA A 343 3.18 24.54 -0.16
C ALA A 343 2.62 25.97 -0.13
N MET A 344 1.38 26.15 0.39
CA MET A 344 0.79 27.50 0.56
C MET A 344 1.57 28.35 1.56
N LYS A 345 2.03 27.81 2.68
CA LYS A 345 2.89 28.51 3.65
C LYS A 345 4.21 28.98 3.01
N ARG A 346 4.71 28.22 2.03
CA ARG A 346 5.94 28.55 1.25
C ARG A 346 5.66 29.45 0.03
N GLY A 347 4.43 29.98 -0.12
CA GLY A 347 4.05 30.86 -1.22
C GLY A 347 3.89 30.19 -2.58
N ARG A 348 3.69 28.86 -2.60
CA ARG A 348 3.34 28.10 -3.80
C ARG A 348 1.82 27.96 -3.93
N LEU A 349 1.37 27.69 -5.14
CA LEU A 349 -0.04 27.43 -5.42
C LEU A 349 -0.27 25.93 -5.65
N PRO A 350 -0.84 25.18 -4.69
CA PRO A 350 -1.22 23.79 -4.94
C PRO A 350 -2.35 23.70 -5.95
N TYR A 351 -2.39 22.61 -6.73
CA TYR A 351 -3.46 22.33 -7.68
C TYR A 351 -3.88 20.85 -7.61
N HIS A 352 -5.16 20.61 -7.92
CA HIS A 352 -5.69 19.28 -8.18
C HIS A 352 -5.84 19.11 -9.69
N GLY A 353 -4.94 18.33 -10.29
CA GLY A 353 -4.84 18.30 -11.75
C GLY A 353 -3.98 17.17 -12.29
N ALA A 354 -4.02 17.00 -13.60
CA ALA A 354 -3.08 16.19 -14.37
C ALA A 354 -2.11 17.10 -15.12
N TYR A 355 -0.82 16.88 -14.96
CA TYR A 355 0.24 17.67 -15.59
C TYR A 355 1.15 16.76 -16.39
N PHE A 356 1.36 17.08 -17.67
CA PHE A 356 2.16 16.27 -18.56
C PHE A 356 2.90 17.10 -19.62
N HIS A 357 4.04 16.56 -20.02
CA HIS A 357 4.80 17.00 -21.19
C HIS A 357 4.42 16.15 -22.40
N ILE A 358 4.17 16.79 -23.53
CA ILE A 358 3.90 16.13 -24.81
C ILE A 358 4.84 16.66 -25.89
N ARG A 359 5.48 15.75 -26.63
CA ARG A 359 6.26 16.03 -27.83
C ARG A 359 5.66 15.34 -29.03
N MET A 360 5.39 16.13 -30.05
CA MET A 360 4.87 15.62 -31.32
C MET A 360 6.03 15.22 -32.24
N ARG A 361 5.80 14.25 -33.13
CA ARG A 361 6.79 13.89 -34.19
C ARG A 361 7.16 15.03 -35.15
N THR A 362 6.36 16.09 -35.17
CA THR A 362 6.67 17.33 -35.90
C THR A 362 7.73 18.18 -35.20
N GLY A 363 8.23 17.77 -34.04
CA GLY A 363 9.17 18.52 -33.19
C GLY A 363 8.52 19.59 -32.30
N LYS A 364 7.20 19.77 -32.36
CA LYS A 364 6.49 20.66 -31.43
C LYS A 364 6.34 19.99 -30.08
N GLU A 365 6.58 20.73 -29.00
CA GLU A 365 6.42 20.27 -27.62
C GLU A 365 5.64 21.27 -26.80
N SER A 366 5.00 20.82 -25.75
CA SER A 366 4.22 21.64 -24.82
C SER A 366 4.01 20.93 -23.48
N ASN A 367 3.94 21.73 -22.41
CA ASN A 367 3.60 21.25 -21.07
C ASN A 367 2.17 21.69 -20.75
N VAL A 368 1.30 20.70 -20.53
CA VAL A 368 -0.15 20.91 -20.39
C VAL A 368 -0.58 20.56 -18.98
N LEU A 369 -1.15 21.54 -18.28
CA LEU A 369 -1.76 21.34 -16.97
C LEU A 369 -3.29 21.38 -17.08
N ILE A 370 -3.95 20.28 -16.74
CA ILE A 370 -5.41 20.18 -16.65
C ILE A 370 -5.81 20.24 -15.17
N ILE A 371 -6.51 21.27 -14.77
CA ILE A 371 -7.04 21.45 -13.40
C ILE A 371 -8.53 21.14 -13.38
N GLY A 372 -8.97 20.48 -12.33
CA GLY A 372 -10.38 20.14 -12.09
C GLY A 372 -10.50 19.20 -10.91
N ASP A 373 -11.69 19.06 -10.36
CA ASP A 373 -11.96 18.17 -9.22
C ASP A 373 -12.11 16.70 -9.68
N THR A 374 -12.28 15.79 -8.73
CA THR A 374 -12.49 14.37 -8.97
C THR A 374 -13.66 14.11 -9.93
N GLY A 375 -13.45 13.28 -10.94
CA GLY A 375 -14.46 12.92 -11.93
C GLY A 375 -14.69 13.95 -13.04
N THR A 376 -13.77 14.91 -13.22
CA THR A 376 -13.79 15.85 -14.37
C THR A 376 -13.10 15.31 -15.61
N GLY A 377 -12.55 14.09 -15.56
CA GLY A 377 -11.92 13.43 -16.71
C GLY A 377 -10.42 13.71 -16.89
N LYS A 378 -9.71 14.18 -15.88
CA LYS A 378 -8.26 14.51 -15.96
C LYS A 378 -7.39 13.31 -16.32
N SER A 379 -7.45 12.27 -15.50
CA SER A 379 -6.67 11.04 -15.70
C SER A 379 -7.10 10.28 -16.96
N GLU A 380 -8.42 10.28 -17.25
CA GLU A 380 -8.97 9.69 -18.46
C GLU A 380 -8.51 10.44 -19.72
N THR A 381 -8.36 11.76 -19.67
CA THR A 381 -7.80 12.55 -20.78
C THR A 381 -6.34 12.19 -21.02
N LEU A 382 -5.53 12.04 -19.98
CA LEU A 382 -4.13 11.61 -20.09
C LEU A 382 -4.03 10.21 -20.72
N GLU A 383 -4.88 9.29 -20.27
CA GLU A 383 -4.93 7.94 -20.81
C GLU A 383 -5.43 7.91 -22.27
N ALA A 384 -6.45 8.69 -22.59
CA ALA A 384 -6.93 8.84 -23.97
C ALA A 384 -5.82 9.39 -24.89
N LEU A 385 -5.05 10.38 -24.42
CA LEU A 385 -3.90 10.91 -25.17
C LEU A 385 -2.87 9.83 -25.46
N ARG A 386 -2.57 8.94 -24.50
CA ARG A 386 -1.65 7.81 -24.71
C ARG A 386 -2.12 6.86 -25.81
N GLN A 387 -3.44 6.63 -25.92
CA GLN A 387 -4.02 5.74 -26.93
C GLN A 387 -4.13 6.40 -28.30
N ILE A 388 -4.56 7.67 -28.34
CA ILE A 388 -4.72 8.44 -29.59
C ILE A 388 -3.34 8.86 -30.13
N ALA A 389 -2.33 8.87 -29.27
CA ALA A 389 -0.96 9.28 -29.59
C ALA A 389 -0.42 8.62 -30.86
N GLY A 390 -0.65 7.33 -31.02
CA GLY A 390 -0.36 6.57 -32.25
C GLY A 390 0.88 7.09 -33.01
N ASP A 391 0.68 7.44 -34.26
CA ASP A 391 1.76 7.91 -35.13
C ASP A 391 2.12 9.41 -34.98
N ASN A 392 1.38 10.19 -34.19
CA ASN A 392 1.57 11.65 -34.14
C ASN A 392 2.38 12.12 -32.90
N VAL A 393 2.36 11.37 -31.82
CA VAL A 393 3.07 11.71 -30.59
C VAL A 393 4.36 10.89 -30.51
N GLU A 394 5.47 11.57 -30.26
CA GLU A 394 6.78 10.96 -30.06
C GLU A 394 6.99 10.60 -28.60
N GLU A 395 6.60 11.49 -27.67
CA GLU A 395 6.82 11.34 -26.24
C GLU A 395 5.66 11.93 -25.44
N LEU A 396 5.26 11.25 -24.37
CA LEU A 396 4.28 11.71 -23.39
C LEU A 396 4.79 11.36 -21.98
N ILE A 397 5.21 12.38 -21.22
CA ILE A 397 5.72 12.24 -19.86
C ILE A 397 4.67 12.76 -18.88
N THR A 398 4.25 11.93 -17.94
CA THR A 398 3.40 12.38 -16.83
C THR A 398 4.27 13.03 -15.76
N ILE A 399 3.93 14.26 -15.37
CA ILE A 399 4.61 15.02 -14.31
C ILE A 399 3.81 14.91 -13.00
N ALA A 400 2.49 14.96 -13.10
CA ALA A 400 1.57 14.75 -11.98
C ALA A 400 0.25 14.16 -12.49
N ASP A 401 -0.32 13.24 -11.72
CA ASP A 401 -1.69 12.73 -11.92
C ASP A 401 -2.40 12.68 -10.57
N ASP A 402 -2.84 13.79 -10.07
CA ASP A 402 -3.70 14.04 -8.93
C ASP A 402 -3.41 15.43 -8.33
N MET A 403 -2.25 15.59 -7.68
CA MET A 403 -1.87 16.83 -7.02
C MET A 403 -0.48 17.29 -7.41
N GLY A 404 -0.30 18.59 -7.40
CA GLY A 404 0.96 19.24 -7.62
C GLY A 404 0.99 20.67 -7.06
N SER A 405 2.04 21.40 -7.36
CA SER A 405 2.17 22.81 -6.98
C SER A 405 2.78 23.64 -8.10
N LEU A 406 2.38 24.90 -8.18
CA LEU A 406 2.93 25.92 -9.07
C LEU A 406 3.80 26.89 -8.28
N GLN A 407 4.91 27.30 -8.90
CA GLN A 407 5.82 28.28 -8.34
C GLN A 407 6.29 29.23 -9.45
N ILE A 408 6.46 30.51 -9.12
CA ILE A 408 7.12 31.45 -10.02
C ILE A 408 8.63 31.19 -9.95
N GLY A 409 9.21 30.79 -11.07
CA GLY A 409 10.64 30.53 -11.19
C GLY A 409 11.46 31.82 -11.27
N PRO A 410 12.80 31.73 -11.23
CA PRO A 410 13.70 32.86 -11.25
C PRO A 410 13.57 33.78 -12.50
N THR A 411 13.08 33.23 -13.61
CA THR A 411 12.83 33.94 -14.87
C THR A 411 11.45 34.58 -14.96
N GLY A 412 10.62 34.48 -13.92
CA GLY A 412 9.24 34.96 -13.91
C GLY A 412 8.25 33.97 -14.59
N ARG A 413 8.70 32.83 -15.13
CA ARG A 413 7.82 31.79 -15.67
C ARG A 413 7.21 30.98 -14.55
N VAL A 414 5.98 30.53 -14.74
CA VAL A 414 5.32 29.57 -13.83
C VAL A 414 5.87 28.18 -14.10
N LEU A 415 6.44 27.58 -13.06
CA LEU A 415 6.92 26.18 -13.08
C LEU A 415 5.93 25.30 -12.31
N GLY A 416 5.65 24.13 -12.85
CA GLY A 416 4.80 23.13 -12.22
C GLY A 416 5.61 21.92 -11.74
N TYR A 417 5.23 21.40 -10.58
CA TYR A 417 5.81 20.24 -9.92
C TYR A 417 4.69 19.27 -9.55
N GLY A 418 4.97 17.95 -9.55
CA GLY A 418 4.08 16.95 -9.00
C GLY A 418 4.30 16.73 -7.50
N THR A 419 3.56 15.80 -6.92
CA THR A 419 3.71 15.38 -5.51
C THR A 419 4.19 13.95 -5.36
N GLY A 420 3.87 13.08 -6.31
CA GLY A 420 4.18 11.66 -6.24
C GLY A 420 4.41 11.01 -7.59
N ILE A 421 4.94 9.79 -7.56
CA ILE A 421 5.33 9.02 -8.74
C ILE A 421 4.21 8.13 -9.29
N GLY A 422 3.07 8.06 -8.63
CA GLY A 422 1.99 7.14 -8.96
C GLY A 422 0.61 7.77 -9.01
N ALA A 423 -0.34 6.95 -9.43
CA ALA A 423 -1.75 7.27 -9.47
C ALA A 423 -2.58 6.32 -8.60
N PHE A 424 -3.66 6.84 -8.02
CA PHE A 424 -4.67 6.08 -7.29
C PHE A 424 -6.01 6.23 -8.00
N VAL A 425 -6.30 5.30 -8.90
CA VAL A 425 -7.42 5.39 -9.83
C VAL A 425 -8.42 4.24 -9.62
N ARG A 426 -9.61 4.38 -10.18
CA ARG A 426 -10.58 3.29 -10.18
C ARG A 426 -10.17 2.21 -11.16
N LEU A 427 -10.38 0.94 -10.79
CA LEU A 427 -10.05 -0.20 -11.63
C LEU A 427 -10.86 -0.21 -12.93
N ASP A 428 -12.13 0.20 -12.87
CA ASP A 428 -13.04 0.28 -14.02
C ASP A 428 -12.77 1.48 -14.95
N ASP A 429 -12.04 2.49 -14.49
CA ASP A 429 -11.60 3.63 -15.30
C ASP A 429 -10.28 3.32 -16.06
N LEU A 430 -9.56 2.25 -15.68
CA LEU A 430 -8.37 1.82 -16.41
C LEU A 430 -8.76 1.20 -17.75
N GLN A 431 -8.26 1.80 -18.81
CA GLN A 431 -8.43 1.22 -20.14
C GLN A 431 -7.54 -0.01 -20.32
N SER A 432 -8.02 -0.99 -21.10
CA SER A 432 -7.37 -2.30 -21.25
C SER A 432 -5.90 -2.24 -21.67
N GLY A 433 -5.50 -1.26 -22.47
CA GLY A 433 -4.12 -1.10 -22.94
C GLY A 433 -3.13 -0.67 -21.85
N TYR A 434 -3.56 0.16 -20.91
CA TYR A 434 -2.71 0.64 -19.82
C TYR A 434 -2.45 -0.42 -18.76
N ALA A 435 -3.49 -1.18 -18.38
CA ALA A 435 -3.38 -2.25 -17.39
C ALA A 435 -2.40 -3.36 -17.82
N TRP A 436 -2.35 -3.69 -19.11
CA TRP A 436 -1.51 -4.79 -19.63
C TRP A 436 -0.01 -4.55 -19.50
N GLY A 437 0.46 -3.30 -19.60
CA GLY A 437 1.88 -2.97 -19.48
C GLY A 437 2.39 -2.78 -18.05
N GLN A 438 1.49 -2.67 -17.05
CA GLN A 438 1.82 -2.27 -15.69
C GLN A 438 1.17 -3.15 -14.60
N ILE A 439 0.35 -4.14 -14.98
CA ILE A 439 -0.44 -4.94 -14.03
C ILE A 439 0.43 -5.71 -13.04
N ASP A 440 1.64 -6.06 -13.43
CA ASP A 440 2.64 -6.71 -12.58
C ASP A 440 3.23 -5.81 -11.50
N ARG A 441 3.02 -4.49 -11.60
CA ARG A 441 3.46 -3.48 -10.62
C ARG A 441 2.33 -2.87 -9.83
N THR A 442 1.08 -3.19 -10.20
CA THR A 442 -0.12 -2.64 -9.58
C THR A 442 -0.40 -3.28 -8.23
N ILE A 443 -0.91 -2.46 -7.32
CA ILE A 443 -1.54 -2.92 -6.09
C ILE A 443 -3.04 -2.71 -6.25
N ILE A 444 -3.82 -3.80 -6.13
CA ILE A 444 -5.27 -3.81 -6.36
C ILE A 444 -5.99 -3.90 -5.02
N MET A 445 -6.93 -2.98 -4.81
CA MET A 445 -7.72 -2.88 -3.58
C MET A 445 -9.20 -3.08 -3.87
N ASN A 446 -9.86 -3.94 -3.09
CA ASN A 446 -11.29 -4.24 -3.16
C ASN A 446 -11.79 -4.64 -4.56
N PRO A 447 -11.16 -5.63 -5.23
CA PRO A 447 -11.48 -6.00 -6.61
C PRO A 447 -12.91 -6.54 -6.80
N ASP A 448 -13.53 -7.02 -5.72
CA ASP A 448 -14.87 -7.59 -5.67
C ASP A 448 -15.97 -6.58 -5.29
N GLN A 449 -15.59 -5.31 -5.11
CA GLN A 449 -16.51 -4.25 -4.69
C GLN A 449 -16.66 -3.16 -5.74
N THR A 450 -17.81 -2.48 -5.72
CA THR A 450 -17.94 -1.18 -6.40
C THR A 450 -16.91 -0.20 -5.85
N ASN A 451 -16.24 0.55 -6.72
CA ASN A 451 -15.13 1.43 -6.35
C ASN A 451 -13.82 0.68 -6.03
N ALA A 452 -13.60 -0.47 -6.70
CA ALA A 452 -12.28 -1.09 -6.74
C ALA A 452 -11.22 -0.08 -7.20
N ARG A 453 -10.07 -0.09 -6.54
CA ARG A 453 -8.98 0.87 -6.78
C ARG A 453 -7.68 0.17 -7.11
N VAL A 454 -6.83 0.89 -7.84
CA VAL A 454 -5.45 0.49 -8.08
C VAL A 454 -4.50 1.61 -7.69
N VAL A 455 -3.35 1.23 -7.15
CA VAL A 455 -2.19 2.11 -6.96
C VAL A 455 -1.11 1.65 -7.90
N ILE A 456 -0.70 2.53 -8.81
CA ILE A 456 0.20 2.20 -9.91
C ILE A 456 1.27 3.29 -10.09
N PRO A 457 2.57 2.95 -10.18
CA PRO A 457 3.60 3.92 -10.51
C PRO A 457 3.48 4.33 -11.98
N ILE A 458 3.52 5.62 -12.28
CA ILE A 458 3.29 6.18 -13.63
C ILE A 458 4.42 7.06 -14.13
N THR A 459 5.29 7.53 -13.25
CA THR A 459 6.40 8.44 -13.56
C THR A 459 7.57 8.21 -12.61
N THR A 460 8.62 9.02 -12.72
CA THR A 460 9.78 9.00 -11.82
C THR A 460 9.82 10.25 -10.96
N TYR A 461 10.51 10.19 -9.83
CA TYR A 461 10.68 11.35 -8.95
C TYR A 461 11.42 12.50 -9.63
N ASP A 462 12.38 12.21 -10.50
CA ASP A 462 13.10 13.22 -11.29
C ASP A 462 12.16 14.01 -12.19
N GLU A 463 11.18 13.35 -12.82
CA GLU A 463 10.17 14.03 -13.63
C GLU A 463 9.22 14.87 -12.78
N VAL A 464 8.80 14.34 -11.62
CA VAL A 464 7.96 15.06 -10.67
C VAL A 464 8.59 16.38 -10.22
N MET A 465 9.91 16.38 -10.02
CA MET A 465 10.66 17.50 -9.42
C MET A 465 11.44 18.36 -10.41
N ARG A 466 11.41 18.05 -11.71
CA ARG A 466 12.18 18.80 -12.73
C ARG A 466 11.77 20.26 -12.86
N GLY A 467 10.54 20.61 -12.55
CA GLY A 467 10.03 21.98 -12.67
C GLY A 467 9.76 22.36 -14.12
N TYR A 468 8.77 21.76 -14.73
CA TYR A 468 8.37 22.08 -16.09
C TYR A 468 7.66 23.44 -16.17
N PRO A 469 7.95 24.29 -17.19
CA PRO A 469 7.18 25.52 -17.40
C PRO A 469 5.76 25.19 -17.86
N VAL A 470 4.74 25.84 -17.31
CA VAL A 470 3.34 25.67 -17.75
C VAL A 470 3.12 26.46 -19.03
N ASP A 471 2.90 25.77 -20.16
CA ASP A 471 2.65 26.39 -21.46
C ASP A 471 1.14 26.51 -21.74
N ILE A 472 0.35 25.50 -21.34
CA ILE A 472 -1.09 25.45 -21.52
C ILE A 472 -1.74 25.10 -20.18
N LEU A 473 -2.71 25.92 -19.76
CA LEU A 473 -3.53 25.70 -18.58
C LEU A 473 -4.99 25.46 -19.01
N LEU A 474 -5.53 24.30 -18.66
CA LEU A 474 -6.91 23.91 -18.97
C LEU A 474 -7.72 23.76 -17.67
N TYR A 475 -8.98 24.16 -17.72
CA TYR A 475 -9.96 23.86 -16.69
C TYR A 475 -10.90 22.77 -17.19
N ALA A 476 -10.95 21.63 -16.48
CA ALA A 476 -11.82 20.53 -16.84
C ALA A 476 -13.21 20.70 -16.22
N ASN A 477 -14.22 20.70 -17.05
CA ASN A 477 -15.63 20.94 -16.72
C ASN A 477 -16.44 19.66 -17.00
N ASN A 478 -17.28 19.25 -16.05
CA ASN A 478 -18.15 18.07 -16.16
C ASN A 478 -19.64 18.38 -15.97
N TYR A 479 -20.06 19.63 -16.07
CA TYR A 479 -21.43 20.07 -15.82
C TYR A 479 -22.08 20.81 -16.99
N GLU A 480 -21.31 21.39 -17.91
CA GLU A 480 -21.84 22.01 -19.12
C GLU A 480 -22.05 20.95 -20.22
N VAL A 481 -23.14 21.12 -20.96
CA VAL A 481 -23.44 20.25 -22.12
C VAL A 481 -22.67 20.79 -23.31
N VAL A 482 -21.99 19.90 -24.02
CA VAL A 482 -21.28 20.25 -25.26
C VAL A 482 -22.30 20.42 -26.39
N ASP A 483 -22.38 21.63 -26.94
CA ASP A 483 -23.22 21.98 -28.08
C ASP A 483 -22.55 23.03 -28.98
N GLN A 484 -23.31 23.72 -29.84
CA GLN A 484 -22.75 24.74 -30.73
C GLN A 484 -22.27 26.01 -30.00
N ASP A 485 -22.89 26.34 -28.87
CA ASP A 485 -22.53 27.50 -28.03
C ASP A 485 -21.44 27.17 -27.02
N TYR A 486 -21.36 25.89 -26.63
CA TYR A 486 -20.38 25.35 -25.70
C TYR A 486 -19.54 24.22 -26.35
N PRO A 487 -18.50 24.59 -27.14
CA PRO A 487 -17.65 23.60 -27.81
C PRO A 487 -16.79 22.84 -26.79
N ILE A 488 -16.27 21.67 -27.19
CA ILE A 488 -15.43 20.78 -26.35
C ILE A 488 -14.26 21.53 -25.72
N ILE A 489 -13.68 22.49 -26.46
CA ILE A 489 -12.57 23.33 -25.97
C ILE A 489 -12.95 24.79 -26.26
N ARG A 490 -12.92 25.63 -25.22
CA ARG A 490 -13.12 27.07 -25.32
C ARG A 490 -11.93 27.81 -24.74
N ARG A 491 -11.44 28.83 -25.45
CA ARG A 491 -10.38 29.69 -24.96
C ARG A 491 -10.99 30.88 -24.20
N PHE A 492 -10.42 31.21 -23.02
CA PHE A 492 -10.75 32.45 -22.34
C PHE A 492 -10.24 33.66 -23.12
N GLU A 493 -11.02 34.73 -23.19
CA GLU A 493 -10.64 35.96 -23.88
C GLU A 493 -9.60 36.76 -23.09
N ASN A 494 -9.67 36.69 -21.77
CA ASN A 494 -8.76 37.38 -20.88
C ASN A 494 -8.52 36.59 -19.58
N ALA A 495 -7.50 37.00 -18.83
CA ALA A 495 -7.11 36.34 -17.59
C ALA A 495 -8.14 36.49 -16.45
N GLN A 496 -8.94 37.55 -16.46
CA GLN A 496 -9.93 37.81 -15.41
C GLN A 496 -11.08 36.79 -15.48
N ASP A 497 -11.58 36.50 -16.68
CA ASP A 497 -12.61 35.48 -16.91
C ASP A 497 -12.13 34.09 -16.49
N ALA A 498 -10.88 33.76 -16.85
CA ALA A 498 -10.27 32.52 -16.41
C ALA A 498 -10.19 32.45 -14.86
N LEU A 499 -9.75 33.53 -14.21
CA LEU A 499 -9.62 33.58 -12.76
C LEU A 499 -10.98 33.39 -12.04
N GLU A 500 -12.07 33.95 -12.60
CA GLU A 500 -13.43 33.78 -12.05
C GLU A 500 -13.88 32.31 -12.08
N VAL A 501 -13.63 31.60 -13.21
CA VAL A 501 -13.94 30.18 -13.34
C VAL A 501 -13.12 29.34 -12.37
N PHE A 502 -11.81 29.58 -12.27
CA PHE A 502 -10.95 28.87 -11.34
C PHE A 502 -11.32 29.13 -9.86
N ARG A 503 -11.73 30.35 -9.52
CA ARG A 503 -12.20 30.70 -8.15
C ARG A 503 -13.54 30.06 -7.84
N SER A 504 -14.45 30.01 -8.78
CA SER A 504 -15.75 29.35 -8.65
C SER A 504 -15.60 27.87 -8.35
N GLY A 505 -14.67 27.20 -9.04
CA GLY A 505 -14.37 25.77 -8.85
C GLY A 505 -15.62 24.89 -8.95
N ALA A 506 -16.53 25.21 -9.89
CA ALA A 506 -17.77 24.46 -10.06
C ALA A 506 -17.51 23.05 -10.60
N VAL A 507 -18.15 22.04 -10.01
CA VAL A 507 -18.04 20.64 -10.42
C VAL A 507 -19.34 19.88 -10.13
N MET A 508 -19.73 18.98 -11.02
CA MET A 508 -20.83 18.05 -10.76
C MET A 508 -20.30 16.89 -9.92
N SER A 509 -20.78 16.79 -8.69
CA SER A 509 -20.39 15.75 -7.76
C SER A 509 -20.79 14.35 -8.28
N ARG A 510 -19.84 13.41 -8.30
CA ARG A 510 -20.06 12.02 -8.77
C ARG A 510 -20.13 10.98 -7.63
N GLY A 511 -20.48 11.39 -6.42
CA GLY A 511 -20.85 10.48 -5.34
C GLY A 511 -19.69 9.78 -4.63
N THR A 512 -18.42 10.20 -4.83
CA THR A 512 -17.28 9.80 -4.00
C THR A 512 -17.26 10.49 -2.65
N SER A 513 -18.04 11.57 -2.51
CA SER A 513 -18.36 12.28 -1.28
C SER A 513 -19.88 12.27 -1.03
N ASN A 514 -20.32 12.65 0.16
CA ASN A 514 -21.75 12.73 0.51
C ASN A 514 -22.51 13.89 -0.20
N THR A 515 -21.86 14.63 -1.09
CA THR A 515 -22.42 15.75 -1.85
C THR A 515 -23.08 15.26 -3.14
N LYS A 516 -24.18 15.91 -3.55
CA LYS A 516 -24.91 15.64 -4.80
C LYS A 516 -25.15 16.95 -5.56
N GLY A 517 -25.13 16.87 -6.89
CA GLY A 517 -25.39 18.01 -7.77
C GLY A 517 -24.15 18.87 -8.00
N LEU A 518 -24.37 20.11 -8.48
CA LEU A 518 -23.31 21.09 -8.69
C LEU A 518 -22.81 21.61 -7.34
N VAL A 519 -21.52 21.47 -7.11
CA VAL A 519 -20.82 21.94 -5.91
C VAL A 519 -19.66 22.86 -6.30
N HIS A 520 -19.26 23.72 -5.37
CA HIS A 520 -18.10 24.59 -5.55
C HIS A 520 -16.96 24.08 -4.69
N SER A 521 -15.82 23.81 -5.31
CA SER A 521 -14.66 23.23 -4.67
C SER A 521 -13.43 24.04 -5.03
N TYR A 522 -12.61 24.34 -4.02
CA TYR A 522 -11.30 24.92 -4.29
C TYR A 522 -10.45 23.91 -5.06
N PHE A 523 -9.82 24.32 -6.14
CA PHE A 523 -9.10 23.42 -7.06
C PHE A 523 -7.82 22.74 -6.47
N ALA A 524 -7.46 23.05 -5.25
CA ALA A 524 -6.48 22.29 -4.47
C ALA A 524 -7.15 21.43 -3.37
N ASN A 525 -8.47 21.35 -3.36
CA ASN A 525 -9.19 20.49 -2.42
C ASN A 525 -9.07 19.02 -2.84
N ILE A 526 -8.91 18.13 -1.84
CA ILE A 526 -8.59 16.71 -2.02
C ILE A 526 -9.76 15.83 -1.57
#